data_acc5930977d5f84381b86794cec6af84
#
_entry.id   acc5930977d5f84381b86794cec6af84
#
_cell.length_a   1.000
_cell.length_b   1.000
_cell.length_c   1.000
_cell.angle_alpha   90.00
_cell.angle_beta   90.00
_cell.angle_gamma   90.00
#
_symmetry.space_group_name_H-M   'P 1'
#
loop_
_entity.id
_entity.type
_entity.pdbx_description
1 polymer ?
#
loop_
_entity_poly.entity_id
_entity_poly.type
_entity_poly.pdbx_seq_one_letter_code
_entity_poly.pdbx_strand_id
1 'polypeptide(L)'
;MDNEKRMTTWCRMWNEDPSLAHDLMTDDCTQWSDHGAGLDTVVGPHEQERFVAGYRARHVNIFSPRVLADAGDRFAYLWDVRKADGQVLTGIDVNHLKDGRVRENWTFVAERRCERSDPEPGAAGHTDPATIEDLCRQWVQLRNGRAELAKDVVTGDFDLFSGAEAAGDAHGPSELADLIERQAETNDPPVITIHRQPIVDPGRRHVAFLWTAETGADGASVGGVDLLTVRSGRFARAWSLTGIRPFRY
;
A
#
# COMPACT_ATOMS: atom_id res chain seq x y z
N MET A 1 -18.80 9.59 8.12
CA MET A 1 -18.54 8.73 6.92
C MET A 1 -17.61 7.63 7.38
N ASP A 2 -17.92 6.35 7.12
CA ASP A 2 -16.99 5.23 7.36
C ASP A 2 -15.88 5.18 6.30
N ASN A 3 -14.84 4.36 6.53
CA ASN A 3 -13.67 4.32 5.64
C ASN A 3 -13.93 3.61 4.30
N GLU A 4 -14.89 2.69 4.24
CA GLU A 4 -15.29 2.06 2.99
C GLU A 4 -15.98 3.06 2.03
N LYS A 5 -16.88 3.86 2.57
CA LYS A 5 -17.49 4.97 1.82
C LYS A 5 -16.45 6.04 1.45
N ARG A 6 -15.47 6.29 2.34
CA ARG A 6 -14.40 7.27 2.09
C ARG A 6 -13.51 6.83 0.94
N MET A 7 -13.07 5.58 0.92
CA MET A 7 -12.32 4.95 -0.18
C MET A 7 -13.08 5.05 -1.51
N THR A 8 -14.37 4.70 -1.52
CA THR A 8 -15.21 4.80 -2.73
C THR A 8 -15.38 6.25 -3.18
N THR A 9 -15.58 7.18 -2.24
CA THR A 9 -15.74 8.61 -2.56
C THR A 9 -14.43 9.20 -3.08
N TRP A 10 -13.27 8.73 -2.60
CA TRP A 10 -11.97 9.14 -3.12
C TRP A 10 -11.80 8.73 -4.58
N CYS A 11 -12.14 7.50 -4.95
CA CYS A 11 -12.14 7.07 -6.35
C CYS A 11 -13.15 7.87 -7.20
N ARG A 12 -14.33 8.21 -6.66
CA ARG A 12 -15.30 9.07 -7.34
C ARG A 12 -14.79 10.49 -7.57
N MET A 13 -14.03 11.06 -6.63
CA MET A 13 -13.34 12.33 -6.82
C MET A 13 -12.46 12.31 -8.08
N TRP A 14 -11.71 11.24 -8.28
CA TRP A 14 -10.86 11.06 -9.46
C TRP A 14 -11.65 10.75 -10.74
N ASN A 15 -12.78 10.04 -10.64
CA ASN A 15 -13.56 9.58 -11.79
C ASN A 15 -14.62 10.59 -12.25
N GLU A 16 -15.28 11.27 -11.30
CA GLU A 16 -16.55 11.95 -11.54
C GLU A 16 -16.51 13.43 -11.15
N ASP A 17 -16.22 13.72 -9.89
CA ASP A 17 -16.42 15.04 -9.30
C ASP A 17 -15.24 15.46 -8.41
N PRO A 18 -14.31 16.26 -8.93
CA PRO A 18 -13.16 16.76 -8.16
C PRO A 18 -13.53 17.55 -6.91
N SER A 19 -14.72 18.17 -6.85
CA SER A 19 -15.17 18.97 -5.70
C SER A 19 -15.38 18.12 -4.43
N LEU A 20 -15.50 16.80 -4.55
CA LEU A 20 -15.55 15.87 -3.42
C LEU A 20 -14.30 15.92 -2.53
N ALA A 21 -13.22 16.54 -2.99
CA ALA A 21 -12.06 16.85 -2.16
C ALA A 21 -12.44 17.63 -0.88
N HIS A 22 -13.40 18.55 -0.97
CA HIS A 22 -13.86 19.36 0.16
C HIS A 22 -14.61 18.56 1.25
N ASP A 23 -15.23 17.46 0.86
CA ASP A 23 -15.89 16.55 1.82
C ASP A 23 -14.91 15.58 2.47
N LEU A 24 -13.85 15.23 1.74
CA LEU A 24 -12.89 14.19 2.10
C LEU A 24 -11.72 14.70 2.94
N MET A 25 -11.22 15.91 2.66
CA MET A 25 -9.93 16.40 3.14
C MET A 25 -10.11 17.51 4.19
N THR A 26 -9.16 17.61 5.13
CA THR A 26 -9.00 18.80 5.95
C THR A 26 -8.31 19.92 5.15
N ASP A 27 -8.45 21.17 5.58
CA ASP A 27 -7.83 22.32 4.89
C ASP A 27 -6.28 22.23 4.87
N ASP A 28 -5.70 21.57 5.87
CA ASP A 28 -4.27 21.31 6.02
C ASP A 28 -3.86 19.90 5.54
N CYS A 29 -4.75 19.18 4.85
CA CYS A 29 -4.43 17.86 4.34
C CYS A 29 -3.26 17.91 3.38
N THR A 30 -2.29 17.03 3.58
CA THR A 30 -1.18 16.86 2.65
C THR A 30 -1.28 15.51 1.98
N GLN A 31 -1.30 15.51 0.63
CA GLN A 31 -1.16 14.30 -0.16
C GLN A 31 0.26 14.22 -0.71
N TRP A 32 0.95 13.15 -0.40
CA TRP A 32 2.24 12.81 -1.00
C TRP A 32 2.04 11.70 -2.02
N SER A 33 2.39 11.98 -3.25
CA SER A 33 2.40 10.98 -4.32
C SER A 33 3.81 10.77 -4.82
N ASP A 34 4.15 9.51 -5.03
CA ASP A 34 5.38 9.15 -5.71
C ASP A 34 5.08 8.70 -7.13
N HIS A 35 5.69 9.36 -8.10
CA HIS A 35 5.71 9.07 -9.55
C HIS A 35 4.38 9.03 -10.34
N GLY A 36 3.23 8.83 -9.70
CA GLY A 36 2.02 8.47 -10.44
C GLY A 36 1.49 9.55 -11.37
N ALA A 37 1.64 10.83 -11.01
CA ALA A 37 1.00 11.92 -11.74
C ALA A 37 1.85 13.19 -11.84
N GLY A 38 3.14 13.10 -11.59
CA GLY A 38 4.01 14.28 -11.52
C GLY A 38 3.76 15.13 -10.28
N LEU A 39 3.12 14.54 -9.26
CA LEU A 39 2.82 15.18 -7.99
C LEU A 39 3.94 14.96 -7.00
N ASP A 40 4.47 16.05 -6.54
CA ASP A 40 5.29 16.06 -5.35
C ASP A 40 4.45 16.11 -4.08
N THR A 41 3.55 17.06 -4.01
CA THR A 41 2.72 17.30 -2.84
C THR A 41 1.51 18.13 -3.25
N VAL A 42 0.33 17.78 -2.75
CA VAL A 42 -0.88 18.60 -2.86
C VAL A 42 -1.32 18.96 -1.46
N VAL A 43 -1.66 20.23 -1.21
CA VAL A 43 -2.08 20.71 0.10
C VAL A 43 -3.50 21.27 0.04
N GLY A 44 -4.38 20.64 0.82
CA GLY A 44 -5.76 21.04 1.00
C GLY A 44 -6.70 20.73 -0.17
N PRO A 45 -8.01 20.83 0.06
CA PRO A 45 -9.03 20.40 -0.88
C PRO A 45 -9.07 21.25 -2.16
N HIS A 46 -8.79 22.55 -2.08
CA HIS A 46 -8.79 23.43 -3.27
C HIS A 46 -7.68 23.09 -4.25
N GLU A 47 -6.49 22.76 -3.75
CA GLU A 47 -5.39 22.36 -4.61
C GLU A 47 -5.65 20.97 -5.21
N GLN A 48 -6.20 20.05 -4.40
CA GLN A 48 -6.60 18.73 -4.85
C GLN A 48 -7.66 18.79 -5.95
N GLU A 49 -8.71 19.58 -5.78
CA GLU A 49 -9.75 19.78 -6.79
C GLU A 49 -9.15 20.24 -8.13
N ARG A 50 -8.32 21.30 -8.10
CA ARG A 50 -7.67 21.81 -9.31
C ARG A 50 -6.76 20.77 -9.96
N PHE A 51 -6.02 20.04 -9.14
CA PHE A 51 -5.13 19.01 -9.63
C PHE A 51 -5.90 17.89 -10.32
N VAL A 52 -6.92 17.32 -9.67
CA VAL A 52 -7.74 16.23 -10.22
C VAL A 52 -8.49 16.71 -11.47
N ALA A 53 -9.03 17.92 -11.48
CA ALA A 53 -9.67 18.49 -12.67
C ALA A 53 -8.70 18.61 -13.86
N GLY A 54 -7.49 19.10 -13.62
CA GLY A 54 -6.44 19.20 -14.63
C GLY A 54 -5.95 17.82 -15.12
N TYR A 55 -5.88 16.83 -14.24
CA TYR A 55 -5.53 15.45 -14.59
C TYR A 55 -6.60 14.84 -15.51
N ARG A 56 -7.88 14.93 -15.11
CA ARG A 56 -9.03 14.41 -15.88
C ARG A 56 -9.18 15.05 -17.26
N ALA A 57 -8.84 16.32 -17.39
CA ALA A 57 -8.86 17.01 -18.69
C ALA A 57 -7.86 16.41 -19.70
N ARG A 58 -6.82 15.74 -19.22
CA ARG A 58 -5.74 15.17 -20.04
C ARG A 58 -5.79 13.63 -20.15
N HIS A 59 -6.45 12.96 -19.20
CA HIS A 59 -6.42 11.50 -19.08
C HIS A 59 -7.83 10.94 -18.88
N VAL A 60 -8.16 9.92 -19.66
CA VAL A 60 -9.39 9.12 -19.47
C VAL A 60 -9.00 7.86 -18.71
N ASN A 61 -8.98 7.99 -17.40
CA ASN A 61 -8.61 6.92 -16.49
C ASN A 61 -9.79 6.58 -15.57
N ILE A 62 -9.93 5.30 -15.21
CA ILE A 62 -10.97 4.83 -14.28
C ILE A 62 -10.30 4.23 -13.06
N PHE A 63 -10.53 4.84 -11.90
CA PHE A 63 -10.06 4.39 -10.60
C PHE A 63 -11.09 3.49 -9.93
N SER A 64 -10.68 2.35 -9.43
CA SER A 64 -11.54 1.37 -8.76
C SER A 64 -10.91 0.91 -7.45
N PRO A 65 -11.60 1.04 -6.30
CA PRO A 65 -11.10 0.55 -5.03
C PRO A 65 -11.21 -0.98 -4.96
N ARG A 66 -10.32 -1.62 -4.18
CA ARG A 66 -10.26 -3.09 -4.07
C ARG A 66 -10.25 -3.57 -2.61
N VAL A 67 -9.12 -3.52 -1.95
CA VAL A 67 -8.90 -4.08 -0.61
C VAL A 67 -8.75 -2.96 0.39
N LEU A 68 -9.46 -3.04 1.52
CA LEU A 68 -9.42 -2.06 2.60
C LEU A 68 -8.84 -2.69 3.87
N ALA A 69 -7.89 -2.01 4.51
CA ALA A 69 -7.46 -2.21 5.88
C ALA A 69 -7.91 -0.99 6.70
N ASP A 70 -8.73 -1.21 7.74
CA ASP A 70 -9.41 -0.15 8.50
C ASP A 70 -9.11 -0.26 9.99
N ALA A 71 -8.46 0.76 10.56
CA ALA A 71 -8.21 0.89 11.99
C ALA A 71 -8.92 2.15 12.58
N GLY A 72 -9.98 2.61 11.95
CA GLY A 72 -10.81 3.74 12.40
C GLY A 72 -10.24 5.10 11.98
N ASP A 73 -9.31 5.64 12.72
CA ASP A 73 -8.65 6.93 12.44
C ASP A 73 -7.53 6.85 11.38
N ARG A 74 -7.16 5.64 10.99
CA ARG A 74 -6.20 5.34 9.93
C ARG A 74 -6.74 4.20 9.08
N PHE A 75 -6.57 4.32 7.77
CA PHE A 75 -6.94 3.25 6.85
C PHE A 75 -6.01 3.24 5.64
N ALA A 76 -5.86 2.08 5.04
CA ALA A 76 -5.16 1.92 3.77
C ALA A 76 -6.03 1.13 2.81
N TYR A 77 -5.91 1.41 1.53
CA TYR A 77 -6.63 0.64 0.54
C TYR A 77 -5.85 0.47 -0.75
N LEU A 78 -6.03 -0.68 -1.35
CA LEU A 78 -5.58 -1.00 -2.69
C LEU A 78 -6.58 -0.48 -3.70
N TRP A 79 -6.10 0.09 -4.80
CA TRP A 79 -6.91 0.53 -5.92
C TRP A 79 -6.23 0.22 -7.24
N ASP A 80 -7.03 0.08 -8.29
CA ASP A 80 -6.54 0.01 -9.66
C ASP A 80 -6.92 1.27 -10.43
N VAL A 81 -6.09 1.64 -11.40
CA VAL A 81 -6.46 2.59 -12.44
C VAL A 81 -6.31 1.95 -13.81
N ARG A 82 -7.41 1.93 -14.56
CA ARG A 82 -7.41 1.51 -15.97
C ARG A 82 -7.24 2.73 -16.84
N LYS A 83 -6.19 2.74 -17.65
CA LYS A 83 -5.91 3.79 -18.62
C LYS A 83 -6.69 3.58 -19.92
N ALA A 84 -6.78 4.62 -20.76
CA ALA A 84 -7.45 4.58 -22.05
C ALA A 84 -6.84 3.55 -23.04
N ASP A 85 -5.53 3.30 -22.93
CA ASP A 85 -4.81 2.29 -23.73
C ASP A 85 -4.98 0.85 -23.24
N GLY A 86 -5.73 0.66 -22.14
CA GLY A 86 -5.96 -0.64 -21.52
C GLY A 86 -4.92 -1.04 -20.47
N GLN A 87 -3.83 -0.28 -20.30
CA GLN A 87 -2.87 -0.52 -19.22
C GLN A 87 -3.57 -0.38 -17.86
N VAL A 88 -3.22 -1.24 -16.92
CA VAL A 88 -3.70 -1.17 -15.54
C VAL A 88 -2.50 -0.89 -14.62
N LEU A 89 -2.64 0.15 -13.80
CA LEU A 89 -1.74 0.37 -12.67
C LEU A 89 -2.47 -0.01 -11.39
N THR A 90 -1.72 -0.43 -10.40
CA THR A 90 -2.20 -0.69 -9.04
C THR A 90 -1.54 0.28 -8.08
N GLY A 91 -2.32 0.82 -7.16
CA GLY A 91 -1.79 1.71 -6.13
C GLY A 91 -2.31 1.36 -4.74
N ILE A 92 -1.60 1.86 -3.74
CA ILE A 92 -2.00 1.80 -2.34
C ILE A 92 -1.99 3.22 -1.79
N ASP A 93 -3.12 3.62 -1.21
CA ASP A 93 -3.24 4.84 -0.43
C ASP A 93 -3.24 4.50 1.05
N VAL A 94 -2.42 5.22 1.82
CA VAL A 94 -2.42 5.20 3.29
C VAL A 94 -2.91 6.53 3.79
N ASN A 95 -3.94 6.51 4.64
CA ASN A 95 -4.65 7.70 5.07
C ASN A 95 -4.68 7.82 6.59
N HIS A 96 -4.48 9.03 7.08
CA HIS A 96 -4.67 9.41 8.47
C HIS A 96 -5.79 10.44 8.57
N LEU A 97 -6.71 10.22 9.48
CA LEU A 97 -7.86 11.08 9.69
C LEU A 97 -7.64 12.05 10.85
N LYS A 98 -8.24 13.22 10.71
CA LYS A 98 -8.49 14.18 11.79
C LYS A 98 -9.92 14.68 11.66
N ASP A 99 -10.68 14.59 12.72
CA ASP A 99 -12.10 15.04 12.76
C ASP A 99 -12.96 14.40 11.64
N GLY A 100 -12.67 13.14 11.32
CA GLY A 100 -13.39 12.38 10.30
C GLY A 100 -13.06 12.72 8.85
N ARG A 101 -12.03 13.54 8.60
CA ARG A 101 -11.51 13.88 7.26
C ARG A 101 -10.05 13.45 7.12
N VAL A 102 -9.61 13.20 5.89
CA VAL A 102 -8.22 12.87 5.59
C VAL A 102 -7.35 14.09 5.83
N ARG A 103 -6.36 13.94 6.70
CA ARG A 103 -5.33 14.95 6.95
C ARG A 103 -4.01 14.62 6.29
N GLU A 104 -3.72 13.34 6.15
CA GLU A 104 -2.53 12.87 5.45
C GLU A 104 -2.91 11.73 4.50
N ASN A 105 -2.43 11.77 3.28
CA ASN A 105 -2.55 10.71 2.30
C ASN A 105 -1.17 10.42 1.70
N TRP A 106 -0.79 9.15 1.68
CA TRP A 106 0.42 8.64 1.06
C TRP A 106 0.03 7.71 -0.06
N THR A 107 0.37 8.06 -1.30
CA THR A 107 0.01 7.31 -2.50
C THR A 107 1.23 6.67 -3.12
N PHE A 108 1.17 5.37 -3.36
CA PHE A 108 2.17 4.58 -4.07
C PHE A 108 1.53 3.93 -5.29
N VAL A 109 2.24 3.88 -6.40
CA VAL A 109 1.71 3.35 -7.67
C VAL A 109 2.74 2.50 -8.37
N ALA A 110 2.29 1.38 -8.94
CA ALA A 110 3.12 0.52 -9.77
C ALA A 110 2.33 -0.08 -10.94
N GLU A 111 3.04 -0.57 -11.94
CA GLU A 111 2.41 -1.30 -13.03
C GLU A 111 1.89 -2.66 -12.54
N ARG A 112 0.63 -2.98 -12.87
CA ARG A 112 0.04 -4.28 -12.57
C ARG A 112 0.50 -5.29 -13.62
N ARG A 113 1.34 -6.23 -13.20
CA ARG A 113 1.91 -7.25 -14.08
C ARG A 113 1.10 -8.55 -14.13
N CYS A 114 0.20 -8.78 -13.17
CA CYS A 114 -0.55 -10.02 -13.03
C CYS A 114 -2.04 -9.77 -12.80
N GLU A 115 -2.89 -10.49 -13.56
CA GLU A 115 -4.35 -10.45 -13.46
C GLU A 115 -4.91 -11.50 -12.50
N ARG A 116 -4.22 -11.85 -11.44
CA ARG A 116 -4.83 -12.74 -10.44
C ARG A 116 -5.94 -12.00 -9.71
N SER A 117 -7.10 -12.66 -9.60
CA SER A 117 -8.24 -12.13 -8.84
C SER A 117 -7.86 -11.89 -7.39
N ASP A 118 -8.47 -10.87 -6.79
CA ASP A 118 -8.34 -10.65 -5.34
C ASP A 118 -8.78 -11.90 -4.57
N PRO A 119 -8.21 -12.14 -3.39
CA PRO A 119 -8.65 -13.23 -2.57
C PRO A 119 -10.14 -13.04 -2.29
N GLU A 120 -10.90 -14.12 -2.47
CA GLU A 120 -12.24 -14.17 -1.93
C GLU A 120 -12.17 -13.72 -0.46
N PRO A 121 -13.11 -12.87 0.00
CA PRO A 121 -13.20 -12.56 1.43
C PRO A 121 -13.28 -13.89 2.16
N GLY A 122 -12.18 -14.29 2.77
CA GLY A 122 -12.10 -15.59 3.46
C GLY A 122 -13.24 -15.69 4.47
N ALA A 123 -13.70 -16.91 4.74
CA ALA A 123 -14.79 -17.17 5.70
C ALA A 123 -14.63 -16.29 6.94
N ALA A 124 -15.71 -15.63 7.35
CA ALA A 124 -15.73 -14.69 8.46
C ALA A 124 -14.97 -15.27 9.67
N GLY A 125 -13.93 -14.62 10.10
CA GLY A 125 -13.10 -15.02 11.22
C GLY A 125 -12.35 -13.80 11.74
N HIS A 126 -12.28 -13.70 13.05
CA HIS A 126 -11.51 -12.65 13.71
C HIS A 126 -10.11 -13.19 13.98
N THR A 127 -9.08 -12.44 13.62
CA THR A 127 -7.70 -12.73 14.05
C THR A 127 -7.32 -11.74 15.14
N ASP A 128 -6.77 -12.25 16.24
CA ASP A 128 -6.30 -11.40 17.32
C ASP A 128 -5.29 -10.34 16.80
N PRO A 129 -5.51 -9.04 17.10
CA PRO A 129 -4.59 -7.97 16.67
C PRO A 129 -3.14 -8.23 17.06
N ALA A 130 -2.87 -8.76 18.26
CA ALA A 130 -1.51 -9.05 18.72
C ALA A 130 -0.82 -10.10 17.83
N THR A 131 -1.59 -11.08 17.33
CA THR A 131 -1.09 -12.06 16.36
C THR A 131 -0.70 -11.40 15.03
N ILE A 132 -1.52 -10.45 14.55
CA ILE A 132 -1.22 -9.72 13.31
C ILE A 132 0.03 -8.83 13.48
N GLU A 133 0.16 -8.15 14.61
CA GLU A 133 1.34 -7.33 14.90
C GLU A 133 2.62 -8.17 14.99
N ASP A 134 2.52 -9.39 15.57
CA ASP A 134 3.65 -10.31 15.60
C ASP A 134 4.05 -10.79 14.20
N LEU A 135 3.06 -11.10 13.36
CA LEU A 135 3.30 -11.42 11.94
C LEU A 135 3.99 -10.27 11.20
N CYS A 136 3.60 -9.02 11.47
CA CYS A 136 4.29 -7.86 10.87
C CYS A 136 5.75 -7.79 11.27
N ARG A 137 6.08 -8.06 12.54
CA ARG A 137 7.49 -8.11 13.00
C ARG A 137 8.27 -9.23 12.31
N GLN A 138 7.69 -10.41 12.19
CA GLN A 138 8.31 -11.55 11.50
C GLN A 138 8.47 -11.28 10.00
N TRP A 139 7.48 -10.62 9.36
CA TRP A 139 7.56 -10.21 7.97
C TRP A 139 8.72 -9.25 7.71
N VAL A 140 8.93 -8.26 8.57
CA VAL A 140 10.07 -7.34 8.46
C VAL A 140 11.39 -8.08 8.66
N GLN A 141 11.48 -9.04 9.61
CA GLN A 141 12.68 -9.86 9.78
C GLN A 141 12.96 -10.71 8.54
N LEU A 142 11.93 -11.33 7.96
CA LEU A 142 12.02 -12.08 6.71
C LEU A 142 12.58 -11.20 5.59
N ARG A 143 11.99 -10.02 5.38
CA ARG A 143 12.43 -9.07 4.37
C ARG A 143 13.83 -8.50 4.61
N ASN A 144 14.30 -8.53 5.84
CA ASN A 144 15.68 -8.17 6.24
C ASN A 144 16.66 -9.36 6.18
N GLY A 145 16.37 -10.37 5.35
CA GLY A 145 17.29 -11.46 5.03
C GLY A 145 17.06 -12.76 5.82
N ARG A 146 16.04 -12.84 6.70
CA ARG A 146 15.73 -14.08 7.42
C ARG A 146 14.81 -15.00 6.61
N ALA A 147 15.33 -15.48 5.46
CA ALA A 147 14.57 -16.27 4.47
C ALA A 147 13.93 -17.53 5.06
N GLU A 148 14.54 -18.13 6.09
CA GLU A 148 14.03 -19.31 6.79
C GLU A 148 12.65 -19.10 7.43
N LEU A 149 12.26 -17.83 7.70
CA LEU A 149 10.95 -17.51 8.27
C LEU A 149 9.81 -17.65 7.25
N ALA A 150 10.08 -17.71 5.97
CA ALA A 150 9.04 -17.71 4.94
C ALA A 150 7.96 -18.78 5.18
N LYS A 151 8.33 -20.02 5.48
CA LYS A 151 7.41 -21.13 5.75
C LYS A 151 6.49 -20.93 6.96
N ASP A 152 6.90 -20.13 7.94
CA ASP A 152 6.16 -19.85 9.16
C ASP A 152 5.29 -18.60 9.02
N VAL A 153 5.72 -17.62 8.22
CA VAL A 153 5.07 -16.31 8.06
C VAL A 153 4.03 -16.28 6.96
N VAL A 154 4.23 -17.08 5.88
CA VAL A 154 3.28 -17.07 4.76
C VAL A 154 2.60 -18.43 4.55
N THR A 155 1.43 -18.41 3.89
CA THR A 155 0.71 -19.63 3.51
C THR A 155 1.39 -20.33 2.33
N GLY A 156 1.10 -21.63 2.13
CA GLY A 156 1.66 -22.43 1.04
C GLY A 156 1.32 -21.91 -0.37
N ASP A 157 0.21 -21.20 -0.49
CA ASP A 157 -0.30 -20.56 -1.73
C ASP A 157 -0.19 -19.02 -1.69
N PHE A 158 0.77 -18.52 -0.92
CA PHE A 158 1.04 -17.09 -0.80
C PHE A 158 1.39 -16.44 -2.16
N ASP A 159 0.94 -15.21 -2.37
CA ASP A 159 1.33 -14.39 -3.51
C ASP A 159 1.92 -13.05 -3.03
N LEU A 160 3.13 -12.73 -3.47
CA LEU A 160 3.73 -11.40 -3.38
C LEU A 160 3.59 -10.69 -4.73
N PHE A 161 3.02 -9.51 -4.72
CA PHE A 161 3.05 -8.57 -5.83
C PHE A 161 3.99 -7.42 -5.50
N SER A 162 5.11 -7.36 -6.17
CA SER A 162 6.06 -6.27 -6.01
C SER A 162 5.88 -5.21 -7.08
N GLY A 163 5.78 -3.96 -6.67
CA GLY A 163 5.74 -2.83 -7.59
C GLY A 163 7.10 -2.50 -8.22
N ALA A 164 8.19 -3.02 -7.67
CA ALA A 164 9.53 -2.79 -8.19
C ALA A 164 9.95 -3.92 -9.14
N GLU A 165 10.37 -3.56 -10.35
CA GLU A 165 10.80 -4.52 -11.38
C GLU A 165 11.96 -5.41 -10.91
N ALA A 166 12.87 -4.83 -10.16
CA ALA A 166 14.04 -5.52 -9.62
C ALA A 166 13.73 -6.45 -8.45
N ALA A 167 12.60 -6.25 -7.75
CA ALA A 167 12.24 -7.06 -6.59
C ALA A 167 11.61 -8.40 -6.99
N GLY A 168 10.84 -8.41 -8.08
CA GLY A 168 10.15 -9.62 -8.56
C GLY A 168 8.93 -10.00 -7.71
N ASP A 169 8.03 -10.76 -8.32
CA ASP A 169 6.92 -11.41 -7.64
C ASP A 169 7.38 -12.78 -7.10
N ALA A 170 6.67 -13.33 -6.11
CA ALA A 170 6.94 -14.65 -5.55
C ALA A 170 5.64 -15.40 -5.26
N HIS A 171 5.64 -16.71 -5.51
CA HIS A 171 4.53 -17.59 -5.21
C HIS A 171 4.95 -18.67 -4.20
N GLY A 172 4.25 -18.73 -3.08
CA GLY A 172 4.55 -19.63 -1.98
C GLY A 172 5.83 -19.29 -1.21
N PRO A 173 6.08 -20.03 -0.11
CA PRO A 173 7.18 -19.74 0.80
C PRO A 173 8.57 -20.00 0.20
N SER A 174 8.70 -20.96 -0.74
CA SER A 174 10.01 -21.30 -1.32
C SER A 174 10.51 -20.20 -2.27
N GLU A 175 9.65 -19.74 -3.20
CA GLU A 175 10.04 -18.65 -4.10
C GLU A 175 10.29 -17.35 -3.34
N LEU A 176 9.51 -17.11 -2.26
CA LEU A 176 9.73 -15.96 -1.40
C LEU A 176 11.09 -16.04 -0.68
N ALA A 177 11.46 -17.20 -0.15
CA ALA A 177 12.77 -17.40 0.47
C ALA A 177 13.90 -17.17 -0.52
N ASP A 178 13.83 -17.77 -1.71
CA ASP A 178 14.83 -17.60 -2.78
C ASP A 178 14.96 -16.12 -3.20
N LEU A 179 13.82 -15.38 -3.22
CA LEU A 179 13.81 -13.94 -3.53
C LEU A 179 14.57 -13.16 -2.46
N ILE A 180 14.30 -13.42 -1.17
CA ILE A 180 14.95 -12.76 -0.04
C ILE A 180 16.45 -13.08 0.01
N GLU A 181 16.84 -14.33 -0.24
CA GLU A 181 18.25 -14.73 -0.30
C GLU A 181 19.00 -13.98 -1.40
N ARG A 182 18.43 -13.92 -2.62
CA ARG A 182 19.03 -13.13 -3.72
C ARG A 182 19.17 -11.65 -3.38
N GLN A 183 18.20 -11.07 -2.67
CA GLN A 183 18.28 -9.66 -2.24
C GLN A 183 19.38 -9.45 -1.18
N ALA A 184 19.56 -10.42 -0.29
CA ALA A 184 20.60 -10.37 0.75
C ALA A 184 22.03 -10.55 0.21
N GLU A 185 22.19 -11.20 -0.96
CA GLU A 185 23.47 -11.36 -1.62
C GLU A 185 24.02 -10.07 -2.27
N THR A 186 23.23 -9.01 -2.34
CA THR A 186 23.69 -7.70 -2.80
C THR A 186 24.72 -7.13 -1.81
N ASN A 187 25.69 -6.35 -2.32
CA ASN A 187 26.77 -5.80 -1.50
C ASN A 187 26.29 -4.91 -0.34
N ASP A 188 25.01 -4.53 -0.35
CA ASP A 188 24.42 -3.61 0.63
C ASP A 188 22.90 -3.81 0.67
N PRO A 189 22.42 -4.89 1.32
CA PRO A 189 21.01 -5.17 1.37
C PRO A 189 20.28 -4.08 2.16
N PRO A 190 19.14 -3.58 1.64
CA PRO A 190 18.38 -2.55 2.31
C PRO A 190 17.83 -3.06 3.65
N VAL A 191 17.98 -2.26 4.71
CA VAL A 191 17.37 -2.55 6.02
C VAL A 191 15.99 -1.91 6.09
N ILE A 192 14.97 -2.72 6.10
CA ILE A 192 13.57 -2.30 6.20
C ILE A 192 13.17 -2.10 7.65
N THR A 193 12.56 -0.96 7.94
CA THR A 193 11.95 -0.65 9.23
C THR A 193 10.52 -0.13 9.04
N ILE A 194 9.61 -0.49 9.96
CA ILE A 194 8.25 0.05 9.95
C ILE A 194 8.31 1.52 10.37
N HIS A 195 7.78 2.38 9.51
CA HIS A 195 7.84 3.83 9.73
C HIS A 195 6.84 4.34 10.77
N ARG A 196 5.64 3.78 10.82
CA ARG A 196 4.56 4.11 11.77
C ARG A 196 3.85 2.83 12.20
N GLN A 197 3.08 2.93 13.30
CA GLN A 197 2.28 1.81 13.77
C GLN A 197 1.41 1.23 12.63
N PRO A 198 1.40 -0.09 12.42
CA PRO A 198 0.57 -0.73 11.41
C PRO A 198 -0.92 -0.40 11.54
N ILE A 199 -1.59 -0.34 10.42
CA ILE A 199 -3.05 -0.27 10.32
C ILE A 199 -3.55 -1.70 10.35
N VAL A 200 -4.07 -2.15 11.49
CA VAL A 200 -4.53 -3.52 11.69
C VAL A 200 -6.05 -3.56 11.63
N ASP A 201 -6.61 -4.34 10.71
CA ASP A 201 -8.03 -4.61 10.57
C ASP A 201 -8.29 -6.11 10.89
N PRO A 202 -8.56 -6.43 12.17
CA PRO A 202 -8.76 -7.82 12.57
C PRO A 202 -10.06 -8.44 12.03
N GLY A 203 -11.05 -7.59 11.70
CA GLY A 203 -12.34 -8.02 11.15
C GLY A 203 -12.22 -8.48 9.70
N ARG A 204 -11.51 -7.70 8.87
CA ARG A 204 -11.20 -8.06 7.49
C ARG A 204 -9.94 -8.92 7.37
N ARG A 205 -9.17 -9.03 8.46
CA ARG A 205 -7.88 -9.75 8.48
C ARG A 205 -6.89 -9.14 7.48
N HIS A 206 -6.86 -7.82 7.43
CA HIS A 206 -5.95 -7.04 6.61
C HIS A 206 -5.02 -6.23 7.51
N VAL A 207 -3.83 -5.99 7.00
CA VAL A 207 -2.89 -5.08 7.63
C VAL A 207 -2.17 -4.27 6.57
N ALA A 208 -1.90 -3.01 6.87
CA ALA A 208 -1.05 -2.19 6.02
C ALA A 208 -0.08 -1.39 6.89
N PHE A 209 1.11 -1.12 6.38
CA PHE A 209 2.08 -0.26 7.03
C PHE A 209 3.03 0.39 6.03
N LEU A 210 3.44 1.59 6.38
CA LEU A 210 4.53 2.29 5.73
C LEU A 210 5.85 1.74 6.25
N TRP A 211 6.84 1.61 5.37
CA TRP A 211 8.19 1.20 5.74
C TRP A 211 9.25 2.09 5.08
N THR A 212 10.39 2.20 5.72
CA THR A 212 11.59 2.79 5.13
C THR A 212 12.63 1.70 4.91
N ALA A 213 13.38 1.80 3.83
CA ALA A 213 14.56 0.99 3.57
C ALA A 213 15.77 1.93 3.47
N GLU A 214 16.76 1.70 4.31
CA GLU A 214 18.04 2.38 4.23
C GLU A 214 18.97 1.57 3.34
N THR A 215 19.57 2.22 2.34
CA THR A 215 20.50 1.59 1.41
C THR A 215 21.84 2.31 1.51
N GLY A 216 22.90 1.53 1.73
CA GLY A 216 24.27 1.92 1.50
C GLY A 216 24.92 2.91 2.47
N ALA A 217 26.23 3.01 2.26
CA ALA A 217 27.09 3.94 2.99
C ALA A 217 26.72 5.42 2.79
N ASP A 218 25.97 5.73 1.75
CA ASP A 218 25.55 7.09 1.41
C ASP A 218 24.27 7.52 2.15
N GLY A 219 23.67 6.63 2.95
CA GLY A 219 22.46 6.93 3.72
C GLY A 219 21.23 7.24 2.86
N ALA A 220 21.22 6.78 1.61
CA ALA A 220 20.04 6.89 0.78
C ALA A 220 18.91 6.05 1.40
N SER A 221 17.72 6.64 1.53
CA SER A 221 16.57 5.93 2.03
C SER A 221 15.41 6.04 1.04
N VAL A 222 14.64 4.96 0.93
CA VAL A 222 13.40 4.93 0.16
C VAL A 222 12.23 4.59 1.09
N GLY A 223 11.07 5.12 0.78
CA GLY A 223 9.82 4.75 1.45
C GLY A 223 9.05 3.72 0.65
N GLY A 224 8.18 2.99 1.31
CA GLY A 224 7.26 2.06 0.67
C GLY A 224 6.08 1.72 1.55
N VAL A 225 5.19 0.92 1.02
CA VAL A 225 4.00 0.44 1.69
C VAL A 225 3.80 -1.05 1.41
N ASP A 226 3.45 -1.80 2.44
CA ASP A 226 2.94 -3.16 2.30
C ASP A 226 1.47 -3.18 2.73
N LEU A 227 0.62 -3.82 1.94
CA LEU A 227 -0.74 -4.19 2.28
C LEU A 227 -0.83 -5.72 2.20
N LEU A 228 -1.26 -6.36 3.30
CA LEU A 228 -1.24 -7.82 3.41
C LEU A 228 -2.59 -8.35 3.88
N THR A 229 -2.90 -9.57 3.46
CA THR A 229 -4.08 -10.32 3.93
C THR A 229 -3.63 -11.49 4.81
N VAL A 230 -4.38 -11.74 5.88
CA VAL A 230 -4.10 -12.83 6.84
C VAL A 230 -5.10 -13.96 6.67
N ARG A 231 -4.60 -15.19 6.61
CA ARG A 231 -5.39 -16.41 6.59
C ARG A 231 -4.72 -17.48 7.47
N SER A 232 -5.49 -18.07 8.38
CA SER A 232 -4.99 -19.12 9.28
C SER A 232 -3.70 -18.75 10.04
N GLY A 233 -3.61 -17.48 10.50
CA GLY A 233 -2.46 -16.99 11.25
C GLY A 233 -1.20 -16.75 10.45
N ARG A 234 -1.28 -16.66 9.12
CA ARG A 234 -0.17 -16.39 8.19
C ARG A 234 -0.59 -15.40 7.13
N PHE A 235 0.35 -14.73 6.49
CA PHE A 235 0.06 -13.92 5.32
C PHE A 235 -0.26 -14.79 4.10
N ALA A 236 -1.38 -14.51 3.46
CA ALA A 236 -1.83 -15.21 2.26
C ALA A 236 -1.52 -14.41 0.99
N ARG A 237 -1.42 -13.09 1.10
CA ARG A 237 -1.08 -12.22 -0.01
C ARG A 237 -0.43 -10.94 0.50
N ALA A 238 0.47 -10.38 -0.29
CA ALA A 238 1.10 -9.10 -0.05
C ALA A 238 1.18 -8.28 -1.35
N TRP A 239 0.84 -7.00 -1.26
CA TRP A 239 1.19 -5.98 -2.24
C TRP A 239 2.24 -5.08 -1.60
N SER A 240 3.42 -5.02 -2.19
CA SER A 240 4.56 -4.23 -1.72
C SER A 240 4.93 -3.21 -2.77
N LEU A 241 4.65 -1.95 -2.51
CA LEU A 241 4.95 -0.85 -3.43
C LEU A 241 6.03 0.04 -2.84
N THR A 242 7.01 0.36 -3.66
CA THR A 242 8.16 1.20 -3.28
C THR A 242 8.01 2.58 -3.90
N GLY A 243 8.23 3.62 -3.11
CA GLY A 243 8.36 4.99 -3.53
C GLY A 243 9.82 5.45 -3.57
N ILE A 244 10.09 6.62 -4.20
CA ILE A 244 11.45 7.19 -4.25
C ILE A 244 11.77 8.03 -3.02
N ARG A 245 10.75 8.55 -2.34
CA ARG A 245 10.95 9.50 -1.25
C ARG A 245 11.04 8.82 0.08
N PRO A 246 12.05 9.16 0.90
CA PRO A 246 11.96 8.88 2.32
C PRO A 246 10.80 9.68 2.92
N PHE A 247 10.11 9.09 3.89
CA PHE A 247 9.10 9.84 4.65
C PHE A 247 9.78 11.00 5.37
N ARG A 248 9.29 12.22 5.11
CA ARG A 248 9.71 13.42 5.85
C ARG A 248 8.60 13.81 6.81
N TYR A 249 8.98 14.24 8.00
CA TYR A 249 8.10 14.81 9.03
C TYR A 249 8.02 16.33 8.86
#